data_91660359b4f3ed1e12f62d3927ce9dcd
#
_entry.id   91660359b4f3ed1e12f62d3927ce9dcd
#
_cell.length_a   1.000
_cell.length_b   1.000
_cell.length_c   1.000
_cell.angle_alpha   90.00
_cell.angle_beta   90.00
_cell.angle_gamma   90.00
#
_symmetry.space_group_name_H-M   'P 1'
#
loop_
_entity.id
_entity.type
_entity.pdbx_description
1 polymer ?
#
loop_
_entity_poly.entity_id
_entity_poly.type
_entity_poly.pdbx_seq_one_letter_code
_entity_poly.pdbx_strand_id
1 'polypeptide(L)'
;LDVCRDLMYGFDYRKLIFTDKKAELASAIAGGVDWLLEPKRQDDAEGFLKQCQLMNQALSLCKSLVSHEDQHEAAYLSVLRVQVLRLTGRKSGGSGGMTYAEFNKQVTEILQQTVHADGVLSLFDNQDVEISLFDEAFLAEVASMKEKNVAVESLKRLIKERVRAYQRTSVVKAQKFSDMLQGTLNSYLNGMLTNAEVIEELVKMAKDMMRDRTDAERLGLNDEEMAFYDAITKPEAVKDFYDNDQLVSITRELTETLQR
;
A
#
# COMPACT_ATOMS: atom_id res chain seq x y z
N LEU A 1 -1.64 -19.57 19.64
CA LEU A 1 -2.71 -18.58 19.65
C LEU A 1 -2.44 -17.50 20.71
N ASP A 2 -2.08 -17.89 21.95
CA ASP A 2 -1.88 -16.95 23.08
C ASP A 2 -0.82 -15.89 22.80
N VAL A 3 0.31 -16.24 22.20
CA VAL A 3 1.32 -15.24 21.79
C VAL A 3 0.75 -14.21 20.80
N CYS A 4 -0.12 -14.63 19.88
CA CYS A 4 -0.79 -13.68 18.97
C CYS A 4 -1.78 -12.78 19.73
N ARG A 5 -2.47 -13.30 20.75
CA ARG A 5 -3.34 -12.51 21.64
C ARG A 5 -2.55 -11.46 22.41
N ASP A 6 -1.39 -11.85 22.96
CA ASP A 6 -0.50 -10.95 23.71
C ASP A 6 -0.01 -9.79 22.82
N LEU A 7 0.34 -10.07 21.57
CA LEU A 7 0.75 -9.04 20.59
C LEU A 7 -0.39 -8.11 20.17
N MET A 8 -1.65 -8.53 20.34
CA MET A 8 -2.85 -7.71 20.12
C MET A 8 -3.36 -7.05 21.41
N TYR A 9 -2.63 -7.18 22.52
CA TYR A 9 -3.03 -6.61 23.80
C TYR A 9 -3.22 -5.10 23.72
N GLY A 10 -4.38 -4.62 24.17
CA GLY A 10 -4.79 -3.22 24.10
C GLY A 10 -5.77 -2.91 22.96
N PHE A 11 -6.00 -3.85 22.02
CA PHE A 11 -7.06 -3.76 21.03
C PHE A 11 -8.16 -4.81 21.32
N ASP A 12 -9.34 -4.36 21.78
CA ASP A 12 -10.46 -5.22 22.17
C ASP A 12 -11.27 -5.68 20.93
N TYR A 13 -10.71 -6.65 20.18
CA TYR A 13 -11.35 -7.21 18.98
C TYR A 13 -12.30 -8.38 19.29
N ARG A 14 -12.10 -9.10 20.42
CA ARG A 14 -12.81 -10.36 20.67
C ARG A 14 -14.33 -10.21 20.70
N LYS A 15 -14.86 -9.12 21.23
CA LYS A 15 -16.29 -8.83 21.23
C LYS A 15 -16.84 -8.55 19.82
N LEU A 16 -15.98 -8.06 18.92
CA LEU A 16 -16.37 -7.65 17.58
C LEU A 16 -16.33 -8.79 16.57
N ILE A 17 -15.51 -9.81 16.81
CA ILE A 17 -15.37 -10.95 15.89
C ILE A 17 -16.44 -12.02 16.08
N PHE A 18 -17.06 -12.12 17.26
CA PHE A 18 -18.14 -13.08 17.57
C PHE A 18 -19.54 -12.48 17.36
N THR A 19 -19.66 -11.54 16.44
CA THR A 19 -20.94 -10.90 16.07
C THR A 19 -21.41 -11.42 14.72
N ASP A 20 -22.74 -11.49 14.54
CA ASP A 20 -23.34 -11.80 13.23
C ASP A 20 -23.39 -10.57 12.29
N LYS A 21 -22.95 -9.41 12.78
CA LYS A 21 -22.98 -8.16 12.02
C LYS A 21 -21.71 -7.94 11.22
N LYS A 22 -21.84 -8.03 9.92
CA LYS A 22 -20.75 -7.83 8.94
C LYS A 22 -19.98 -6.53 9.14
N ALA A 23 -20.69 -5.43 9.40
CA ALA A 23 -20.07 -4.12 9.60
C ALA A 23 -19.18 -4.07 10.85
N GLU A 24 -19.54 -4.78 11.93
CA GLU A 24 -18.72 -4.86 13.14
C GLU A 24 -17.46 -5.69 12.90
N LEU A 25 -17.57 -6.82 12.18
CA LEU A 25 -16.40 -7.63 11.79
C LEU A 25 -15.47 -6.85 10.87
N ALA A 26 -16.02 -6.14 9.87
CA ALA A 26 -15.23 -5.29 8.98
C ALA A 26 -14.48 -4.19 9.74
N SER A 27 -15.16 -3.53 10.69
CA SER A 27 -14.56 -2.53 11.57
C SER A 27 -13.47 -3.14 12.46
N ALA A 28 -13.68 -4.36 12.96
CA ALA A 28 -12.67 -5.08 13.75
C ALA A 28 -11.42 -5.40 12.92
N ILE A 29 -11.59 -5.81 11.65
CA ILE A 29 -10.47 -6.07 10.74
C ILE A 29 -9.70 -4.77 10.45
N ALA A 30 -10.40 -3.72 10.03
CA ALA A 30 -9.78 -2.44 9.72
C ALA A 30 -9.05 -1.84 10.94
N GLY A 31 -9.70 -1.84 12.10
CA GLY A 31 -9.09 -1.37 13.35
C GLY A 31 -7.91 -2.22 13.82
N GLY A 32 -7.98 -3.55 13.67
CA GLY A 32 -6.86 -4.44 14.01
C GLY A 32 -5.65 -4.26 13.11
N VAL A 33 -5.86 -4.03 11.83
CA VAL A 33 -4.79 -3.69 10.88
C VAL A 33 -4.18 -2.33 11.22
N ASP A 34 -5.01 -1.31 11.48
CA ASP A 34 -4.56 0.02 11.88
C ASP A 34 -3.71 -0.01 13.15
N TRP A 35 -4.15 -0.80 14.14
CA TRP A 35 -3.42 -1.04 15.38
C TRP A 35 -2.02 -1.63 15.15
N LEU A 36 -1.91 -2.65 14.29
CA LEU A 36 -0.63 -3.29 13.95
C LEU A 36 0.29 -2.39 13.11
N LEU A 37 -0.26 -1.43 12.38
CA LEU A 37 0.50 -0.49 11.54
C LEU A 37 0.94 0.77 12.30
N GLU A 38 0.58 0.90 13.58
CA GLU A 38 1.02 2.03 14.40
C GLU A 38 2.57 2.10 14.43
N PRO A 39 3.18 3.27 14.19
CA PRO A 39 4.65 3.40 14.10
C PRO A 39 5.41 2.89 15.32
N LYS A 40 4.82 3.01 16.50
CA LYS A 40 5.42 2.53 17.77
C LYS A 40 5.41 1.01 17.92
N ARG A 41 4.67 0.28 17.05
CA ARG A 41 4.43 -1.16 17.13
C ARG A 41 5.08 -1.95 15.99
N GLN A 42 6.08 -1.39 15.32
CA GLN A 42 6.73 -2.06 14.19
C GLN A 42 7.32 -3.42 14.56
N ASP A 43 7.95 -3.53 15.72
CA ASP A 43 8.53 -4.78 16.22
C ASP A 43 7.42 -5.78 16.60
N ASP A 44 6.35 -5.31 17.25
CA ASP A 44 5.17 -6.12 17.57
C ASP A 44 4.50 -6.66 16.30
N ALA A 45 4.38 -5.82 15.25
CA ALA A 45 3.83 -6.22 13.97
C ALA A 45 4.67 -7.32 13.29
N GLU A 46 6.00 -7.23 13.33
CA GLU A 46 6.88 -8.27 12.81
C GLU A 46 6.74 -9.58 13.61
N GLY A 47 6.72 -9.47 14.92
CA GLY A 47 6.47 -10.58 15.83
C GLY A 47 5.11 -11.23 15.52
N PHE A 48 4.06 -10.44 15.37
CA PHE A 48 2.72 -10.89 15.02
C PHE A 48 2.67 -11.65 13.68
N LEU A 49 3.28 -11.11 12.62
CA LEU A 49 3.32 -11.78 11.31
C LEU A 49 3.97 -13.15 11.38
N LYS A 50 5.06 -13.28 12.14
CA LYS A 50 5.78 -14.54 12.36
C LYS A 50 4.97 -15.50 13.19
N GLN A 51 4.40 -15.07 14.31
CA GLN A 51 3.62 -15.92 15.21
C GLN A 51 2.32 -16.41 14.59
N CYS A 52 1.62 -15.57 13.81
CA CYS A 52 0.46 -16.00 13.04
C CYS A 52 0.80 -17.06 11.98
N GLN A 53 1.99 -17.00 11.39
CA GLN A 53 2.43 -18.04 10.46
C GLN A 53 2.62 -19.38 11.18
N LEU A 54 3.30 -19.37 12.33
CA LEU A 54 3.50 -20.58 13.16
C LEU A 54 2.16 -21.13 13.68
N MET A 55 1.26 -20.25 14.10
CA MET A 55 -0.10 -20.62 14.51
C MET A 55 -0.84 -21.35 13.37
N ASN A 56 -0.80 -20.83 12.16
CA ASN A 56 -1.47 -21.46 11.00
C ASN A 56 -0.86 -22.83 10.66
N GLN A 57 0.45 -22.99 10.76
CA GLN A 57 1.13 -24.26 10.58
C GLN A 57 0.69 -25.28 11.66
N ALA A 58 0.63 -24.85 12.92
CA ALA A 58 0.15 -25.71 14.01
C ALA A 58 -1.32 -26.10 13.82
N LEU A 59 -2.18 -25.15 13.46
CA LEU A 59 -3.61 -25.40 13.22
C LEU A 59 -3.84 -26.39 12.07
N SER A 60 -3.00 -26.37 11.04
CA SER A 60 -3.11 -27.35 9.94
C SER A 60 -2.94 -28.79 10.40
N LEU A 61 -2.19 -29.01 11.49
CA LEU A 61 -1.92 -30.34 12.06
C LEU A 61 -2.95 -30.79 13.12
N CYS A 62 -3.54 -29.85 13.86
CA CYS A 62 -4.38 -30.17 15.02
C CYS A 62 -5.78 -29.53 14.97
N LYS A 63 -6.27 -29.14 13.78
CA LYS A 63 -7.54 -28.42 13.62
C LYS A 63 -8.73 -29.08 14.31
N SER A 64 -8.81 -30.41 14.31
CA SER A 64 -9.90 -31.17 14.93
C SER A 64 -9.88 -31.16 16.46
N LEU A 65 -8.76 -30.76 17.07
CA LEU A 65 -8.58 -30.72 18.53
C LEU A 65 -8.81 -29.31 19.10
N VAL A 66 -8.93 -28.30 18.23
CA VAL A 66 -9.07 -26.89 18.61
C VAL A 66 -10.55 -26.52 18.67
N SER A 67 -10.95 -25.74 19.68
CA SER A 67 -12.34 -25.29 19.83
C SER A 67 -12.78 -24.43 18.63
N HIS A 68 -14.09 -24.38 18.35
CA HIS A 68 -14.63 -23.53 17.29
C HIS A 68 -14.33 -22.05 17.53
N GLU A 69 -14.36 -21.60 18.77
CA GLU A 69 -14.02 -20.21 19.13
C GLU A 69 -12.58 -19.88 18.80
N ASP A 70 -11.62 -20.76 19.19
CA ASP A 70 -10.21 -20.57 18.88
C ASP A 70 -9.92 -20.65 17.37
N GLN A 71 -10.63 -21.52 16.64
CA GLN A 71 -10.53 -21.59 15.18
C GLN A 71 -11.01 -20.27 14.53
N HIS A 72 -12.14 -19.72 15.02
CA HIS A 72 -12.68 -18.47 14.54
C HIS A 72 -11.76 -17.29 14.82
N GLU A 73 -11.23 -17.22 16.04
CA GLU A 73 -10.25 -16.20 16.41
C GLU A 73 -8.96 -16.30 15.59
N ALA A 74 -8.45 -17.51 15.40
CA ALA A 74 -7.28 -17.75 14.56
C ALA A 74 -7.50 -17.36 13.09
N ALA A 75 -8.72 -17.58 12.56
CA ALA A 75 -9.07 -17.12 11.23
C ALA A 75 -9.04 -15.58 11.14
N TYR A 76 -9.59 -14.87 12.13
CA TYR A 76 -9.53 -13.42 12.22
C TYR A 76 -8.06 -12.90 12.23
N LEU A 77 -7.21 -13.45 13.12
CA LEU A 77 -5.80 -13.08 13.20
C LEU A 77 -5.06 -13.34 11.88
N SER A 78 -5.44 -14.41 11.18
CA SER A 78 -4.89 -14.73 9.86
C SER A 78 -5.29 -13.71 8.79
N VAL A 79 -6.52 -13.19 8.85
CA VAL A 79 -6.98 -12.10 7.98
C VAL A 79 -6.16 -10.83 8.24
N LEU A 80 -5.94 -10.46 9.50
CA LEU A 80 -5.10 -9.30 9.85
C LEU A 80 -3.69 -9.47 9.26
N ARG A 81 -3.08 -10.64 9.42
CA ARG A 81 -1.76 -10.94 8.85
C ARG A 81 -1.71 -10.69 7.35
N VAL A 82 -2.70 -11.20 6.61
CA VAL A 82 -2.78 -11.03 5.15
C VAL A 82 -2.89 -9.56 4.78
N GLN A 83 -3.75 -8.80 5.44
CA GLN A 83 -3.93 -7.38 5.15
C GLN A 83 -2.66 -6.57 5.45
N VAL A 84 -1.99 -6.82 6.58
CA VAL A 84 -0.72 -6.17 6.91
C VAL A 84 0.35 -6.48 5.86
N LEU A 85 0.48 -7.74 5.43
CA LEU A 85 1.43 -8.13 4.37
C LEU A 85 1.12 -7.44 3.04
N ARG A 86 -0.16 -7.34 2.66
CA ARG A 86 -0.59 -6.64 1.45
C ARG A 86 -0.21 -5.17 1.48
N LEU A 87 -0.56 -4.49 2.56
CA LEU A 87 -0.32 -3.05 2.70
C LEU A 87 1.18 -2.72 2.77
N THR A 88 1.95 -3.48 3.54
CA THR A 88 3.39 -3.23 3.70
C THR A 88 4.24 -3.71 2.52
N GLY A 89 3.66 -4.46 1.59
CA GLY A 89 4.38 -5.06 0.46
C GLY A 89 5.43 -6.09 0.88
N ARG A 90 5.37 -6.60 2.12
CA ARG A 90 6.26 -7.63 2.64
C ARG A 90 5.89 -8.98 2.01
N LYS A 91 6.88 -9.68 1.46
CA LYS A 91 6.65 -11.04 0.94
C LYS A 91 6.43 -11.99 2.11
N SER A 92 5.43 -12.87 2.00
CA SER A 92 5.27 -14.01 2.91
C SER A 92 6.49 -14.92 2.75
N GLY A 93 7.46 -14.80 3.64
CA GLY A 93 8.65 -15.66 3.63
C GLY A 93 8.28 -17.05 4.15
N GLY A 94 8.46 -18.08 3.32
CA GLY A 94 8.32 -19.48 3.77
C GLY A 94 8.20 -20.42 2.59
N SER A 95 9.27 -21.15 2.29
CA SER A 95 9.23 -22.33 1.43
C SER A 95 8.42 -23.43 2.16
N GLY A 96 7.26 -23.82 1.61
CA GLY A 96 6.45 -24.94 2.11
C GLY A 96 5.11 -24.59 2.76
N GLY A 97 4.67 -23.34 2.73
CA GLY A 97 3.33 -22.93 3.18
C GLY A 97 2.36 -22.82 1.99
N MET A 98 1.08 -23.08 2.26
CA MET A 98 -0.06 -22.81 1.41
C MET A 98 0.15 -21.54 0.58
N THR A 99 -0.08 -21.60 -0.72
CA THR A 99 0.05 -20.43 -1.59
C THR A 99 -0.93 -19.34 -1.14
N TYR A 100 -0.59 -18.10 -1.43
CA TYR A 100 -1.43 -16.94 -1.13
C TYR A 100 -2.87 -17.10 -1.66
N ALA A 101 -3.03 -17.73 -2.84
CA ALA A 101 -4.32 -18.03 -3.44
C ALA A 101 -5.10 -19.10 -2.65
N GLU A 102 -4.44 -20.17 -2.19
CA GLU A 102 -5.07 -21.22 -1.38
C GLU A 102 -5.46 -20.71 -0.01
N PHE A 103 -4.62 -19.86 0.60
CA PHE A 103 -4.94 -19.23 1.88
C PHE A 103 -6.12 -18.26 1.75
N ASN A 104 -6.14 -17.40 0.73
CA ASN A 104 -7.28 -16.52 0.45
C ASN A 104 -8.56 -17.32 0.22
N LYS A 105 -8.48 -18.44 -0.52
CA LYS A 105 -9.64 -19.31 -0.75
C LYS A 105 -10.18 -19.87 0.57
N GLN A 106 -9.33 -20.38 1.47
CA GLN A 106 -9.77 -20.91 2.77
C GLN A 106 -10.32 -19.81 3.70
N VAL A 107 -9.68 -18.64 3.75
CA VAL A 107 -10.19 -17.50 4.52
C VAL A 107 -11.52 -17.02 3.95
N THR A 108 -11.64 -16.94 2.64
CA THR A 108 -12.90 -16.57 1.96
C THR A 108 -13.97 -17.62 2.21
N GLU A 109 -13.67 -18.92 2.19
CA GLU A 109 -14.62 -20.00 2.51
C GLU A 109 -15.09 -19.95 3.98
N ILE A 110 -14.19 -19.69 4.94
CA ILE A 110 -14.54 -19.53 6.36
C ILE A 110 -15.37 -18.26 6.55
N LEU A 111 -15.02 -17.15 5.91
CA LEU A 111 -15.76 -15.90 5.97
C LEU A 111 -17.09 -15.99 5.20
N GLN A 112 -17.19 -16.71 4.08
CA GLN A 112 -18.43 -16.92 3.33
C GLN A 112 -19.41 -17.84 4.07
N GLN A 113 -18.95 -18.79 4.86
CA GLN A 113 -19.81 -19.58 5.73
C GLN A 113 -20.33 -18.77 6.92
N THR A 114 -19.63 -17.71 7.31
CA THR A 114 -19.95 -16.88 8.48
C THR A 114 -20.49 -15.50 8.08
N VAL A 115 -20.07 -14.93 6.95
CA VAL A 115 -20.35 -13.54 6.55
C VAL A 115 -20.24 -13.34 5.03
N HIS A 116 -21.31 -12.92 4.37
CA HIS A 116 -21.24 -12.29 3.04
C HIS A 116 -20.86 -10.81 3.20
N ALA A 117 -19.61 -10.47 3.13
CA ALA A 117 -19.11 -9.10 3.29
C ALA A 117 -18.65 -8.52 1.95
N ASP A 118 -19.58 -7.88 1.21
CA ASP A 118 -19.31 -7.33 -0.12
C ASP A 118 -18.65 -5.93 -0.14
N GLY A 119 -18.38 -5.30 1.00
CA GLY A 119 -17.98 -3.89 1.02
C GLY A 119 -16.55 -3.56 1.39
N VAL A 120 -15.91 -4.32 2.27
CA VAL A 120 -14.59 -3.94 2.84
C VAL A 120 -13.42 -4.66 2.16
N LEU A 121 -13.67 -5.80 1.54
CA LEU A 121 -12.63 -6.54 0.80
C LEU A 121 -12.33 -5.94 -0.58
N SER A 122 -13.25 -5.16 -1.16
CA SER A 122 -13.06 -4.60 -2.50
C SER A 122 -12.02 -3.49 -2.56
N LEU A 123 -11.75 -2.77 -1.48
CA LEU A 123 -10.68 -1.77 -1.40
C LEU A 123 -9.28 -2.38 -1.59
N PHE A 124 -9.12 -3.69 -1.34
CA PHE A 124 -7.82 -4.38 -1.36
C PHE A 124 -7.74 -5.52 -2.39
N ASP A 125 -8.84 -5.85 -3.08
CA ASP A 125 -8.92 -7.07 -3.91
C ASP A 125 -8.71 -6.84 -5.41
N ASN A 126 -8.62 -5.61 -5.88
CA ASN A 126 -8.42 -5.30 -7.30
C ASN A 126 -6.93 -5.39 -7.68
N GLN A 127 -6.45 -6.62 -7.92
CA GLN A 127 -5.14 -6.83 -8.55
C GLN A 127 -5.14 -6.62 -10.09
N ASP A 128 -6.31 -6.53 -10.73
CA ASP A 128 -6.44 -6.51 -12.20
C ASP A 128 -7.08 -5.25 -12.79
N VAL A 129 -7.36 -4.26 -11.97
CA VAL A 129 -7.77 -2.96 -12.51
C VAL A 129 -6.54 -2.06 -12.49
N GLU A 130 -6.04 -1.69 -13.70
CA GLU A 130 -5.40 -0.40 -13.91
C GLU A 130 -6.40 0.72 -13.54
N ILE A 131 -6.92 0.67 -12.33
CA ILE A 131 -7.50 1.85 -11.73
C ILE A 131 -6.36 2.85 -11.82
N SER A 132 -6.63 3.96 -12.40
CA SER A 132 -5.81 5.14 -12.24
C SER A 132 -5.70 5.37 -10.74
N LEU A 133 -4.76 4.66 -10.11
CA LEU A 133 -4.50 4.61 -8.65
C LEU A 133 -4.18 6.00 -8.08
N PHE A 134 -4.23 7.00 -8.95
CA PHE A 134 -4.08 8.42 -8.73
C PHE A 134 -5.34 9.19 -9.17
N ASP A 135 -6.54 8.59 -9.05
CA ASP A 135 -7.78 9.36 -9.18
C ASP A 135 -7.96 10.28 -7.97
N GLU A 136 -8.35 11.54 -8.21
CA GLU A 136 -8.61 12.50 -7.12
C GLU A 136 -9.67 12.00 -6.14
N ALA A 137 -10.68 11.27 -6.63
CA ALA A 137 -11.71 10.66 -5.80
C ALA A 137 -11.13 9.62 -4.84
N PHE A 138 -10.25 8.76 -5.33
CA PHE A 138 -9.54 7.78 -4.51
C PHE A 138 -8.64 8.44 -3.46
N LEU A 139 -7.86 9.45 -3.84
CA LEU A 139 -7.00 10.18 -2.90
C LEU A 139 -7.82 10.88 -1.80
N ALA A 140 -8.99 11.43 -2.14
CA ALA A 140 -9.90 12.04 -1.17
C ALA A 140 -10.51 10.98 -0.23
N GLU A 141 -10.89 9.81 -0.76
CA GLU A 141 -11.41 8.70 0.05
C GLU A 141 -10.37 8.21 1.04
N VAL A 142 -9.13 7.94 0.60
CA VAL A 142 -8.04 7.50 1.47
C VAL A 142 -7.72 8.55 2.54
N ALA A 143 -7.69 9.84 2.18
CA ALA A 143 -7.46 10.93 3.13
C ALA A 143 -8.57 11.02 4.21
N SER A 144 -9.80 10.67 3.86
CA SER A 144 -10.95 10.70 4.76
C SER A 144 -11.09 9.44 5.63
N MET A 145 -10.30 8.38 5.39
CA MET A 145 -10.37 7.13 6.16
C MET A 145 -10.21 7.37 7.65
N LYS A 146 -10.98 6.62 8.45
CA LYS A 146 -10.88 6.63 9.90
C LYS A 146 -9.57 6.02 10.38
N GLU A 147 -9.14 4.96 9.74
CA GLU A 147 -7.92 4.19 10.02
C GLU A 147 -6.71 4.87 9.38
N LYS A 148 -6.13 5.84 10.10
CA LYS A 148 -5.08 6.74 9.56
C LYS A 148 -3.78 6.02 9.20
N ASN A 149 -3.39 4.98 9.96
CA ASN A 149 -2.18 4.21 9.66
C ASN A 149 -2.36 3.37 8.39
N VAL A 150 -3.56 2.83 8.16
CA VAL A 150 -3.92 2.15 6.90
C VAL A 150 -3.84 3.14 5.73
N ALA A 151 -4.36 4.36 5.89
CA ALA A 151 -4.28 5.40 4.87
C ALA A 151 -2.83 5.75 4.52
N VAL A 152 -1.97 5.95 5.52
CA VAL A 152 -0.52 6.21 5.33
C VAL A 152 0.15 5.08 4.57
N GLU A 153 -0.04 3.82 4.98
CA GLU A 153 0.59 2.67 4.31
C GLU A 153 0.06 2.47 2.88
N SER A 154 -1.22 2.72 2.64
CA SER A 154 -1.82 2.67 1.30
C SER A 154 -1.18 3.70 0.37
N LEU A 155 -1.12 4.97 0.77
CA LEU A 155 -0.50 6.05 -0.01
C LEU A 155 1.00 5.80 -0.23
N LYS A 156 1.72 5.42 0.81
CA LYS A 156 3.14 5.04 0.74
C LYS A 156 3.40 3.93 -0.28
N ARG A 157 2.55 2.89 -0.29
CA ARG A 157 2.64 1.79 -1.25
C ARG A 157 2.44 2.29 -2.67
N LEU A 158 1.38 3.05 -2.94
CA LEU A 158 1.08 3.60 -4.25
C LEU A 158 2.21 4.47 -4.79
N ILE A 159 2.73 5.38 -3.98
CA ILE A 159 3.85 6.24 -4.36
C ILE A 159 5.09 5.39 -4.66
N LYS A 160 5.41 4.38 -3.83
CA LYS A 160 6.54 3.47 -4.10
C LYS A 160 6.39 2.71 -5.41
N GLU A 161 5.20 2.22 -5.73
CA GLU A 161 4.92 1.53 -6.99
C GLU A 161 5.14 2.48 -8.18
N ARG A 162 4.69 3.72 -8.08
CA ARG A 162 4.91 4.74 -9.12
C ARG A 162 6.38 5.14 -9.25
N VAL A 163 7.09 5.31 -8.14
CA VAL A 163 8.55 5.55 -8.15
C VAL A 163 9.29 4.41 -8.86
N ARG A 164 8.90 3.16 -8.63
CA ARG A 164 9.48 2.01 -9.36
C ARG A 164 9.19 2.05 -10.86
N ALA A 165 8.01 2.51 -11.26
CA ALA A 165 7.71 2.73 -12.68
C ALA A 165 8.63 3.81 -13.28
N TYR A 166 8.82 4.93 -12.59
CA TYR A 166 9.76 5.98 -12.99
C TYR A 166 11.22 5.51 -13.06
N GLN A 167 11.65 4.54 -12.27
CA GLN A 167 13.01 3.98 -12.38
C GLN A 167 13.31 3.40 -13.77
N ARG A 168 12.28 3.00 -14.51
CA ARG A 168 12.41 2.47 -15.87
C ARG A 168 12.33 3.54 -16.96
N THR A 169 11.70 4.67 -16.68
CA THR A 169 11.38 5.71 -17.66
C THR A 169 12.09 7.03 -17.38
N SER A 170 12.22 7.46 -16.13
CA SER A 170 12.87 8.71 -15.72
C SER A 170 13.57 8.59 -14.38
N VAL A 171 14.87 8.34 -14.41
CA VAL A 171 15.71 8.23 -13.20
C VAL A 171 15.65 9.51 -12.34
N VAL A 172 15.54 10.67 -12.98
CA VAL A 172 15.45 11.98 -12.29
C VAL A 172 14.17 12.08 -11.46
N LYS A 173 13.01 11.71 -12.04
CA LYS A 173 11.72 11.69 -11.33
C LYS A 173 11.72 10.64 -10.23
N ALA A 174 12.25 9.45 -10.53
CA ALA A 174 12.36 8.37 -9.54
C ALA A 174 13.16 8.83 -8.31
N GLN A 175 14.31 9.47 -8.51
CA GLN A 175 15.12 9.99 -7.42
C GLN A 175 14.40 11.09 -6.64
N LYS A 176 13.86 12.10 -7.33
CA LYS A 176 13.11 13.21 -6.73
C LYS A 176 12.02 12.70 -5.78
N PHE A 177 11.12 11.85 -6.29
CA PHE A 177 9.98 11.36 -5.51
C PHE A 177 10.38 10.33 -4.45
N SER A 178 11.45 9.57 -4.67
CA SER A 178 12.03 8.68 -3.65
C SER A 178 12.56 9.47 -2.46
N ASP A 179 13.32 10.54 -2.71
CA ASP A 179 13.89 11.40 -1.66
C ASP A 179 12.79 12.13 -0.88
N MET A 180 11.78 12.66 -1.59
CA MET A 180 10.62 13.30 -0.96
C MET A 180 9.86 12.31 -0.07
N LEU A 181 9.55 11.11 -0.57
CA LEU A 181 8.86 10.08 0.19
C LEU A 181 9.65 9.68 1.44
N GLN A 182 10.95 9.45 1.30
CA GLN A 182 11.80 9.07 2.41
C GLN A 182 11.90 10.19 3.46
N GLY A 183 12.03 11.44 3.05
CA GLY A 183 12.03 12.60 3.94
C GLY A 183 10.74 12.72 4.74
N THR A 184 9.58 12.63 4.06
CA THR A 184 8.26 12.67 4.70
C THR A 184 8.07 11.53 5.70
N LEU A 185 8.44 10.29 5.32
CA LEU A 185 8.32 9.13 6.20
C LEU A 185 9.27 9.22 7.40
N ASN A 186 10.49 9.69 7.22
CA ASN A 186 11.44 9.90 8.32
C ASN A 186 10.90 10.95 9.32
N SER A 187 10.34 12.05 8.82
CA SER A 187 9.72 13.07 9.66
C SER A 187 8.52 12.52 10.45
N TYR A 188 7.72 11.67 9.83
CA TYR A 188 6.61 10.99 10.49
C TYR A 188 7.08 10.00 11.57
N LEU A 189 8.05 9.13 11.26
CA LEU A 189 8.59 8.14 12.20
C LEU A 189 9.27 8.79 13.40
N ASN A 190 9.88 9.97 13.21
CA ASN A 190 10.52 10.75 14.27
C ASN A 190 9.50 11.61 15.07
N GLY A 191 8.20 11.49 14.76
CA GLY A 191 7.15 12.24 15.47
C GLY A 191 7.09 13.73 15.14
N MET A 192 7.75 14.17 14.07
CA MET A 192 7.71 15.55 13.60
C MET A 192 6.43 15.87 12.80
N LEU A 193 5.75 14.84 12.29
CA LEU A 193 4.47 14.94 11.58
C LEU A 193 3.43 14.07 12.28
N THR A 194 2.22 14.59 12.37
CA THR A 194 1.03 13.84 12.79
C THR A 194 0.53 12.95 11.66
N ASN A 195 -0.37 12.00 11.98
CA ASN A 195 -1.01 11.16 10.96
C ASN A 195 -1.75 11.97 9.89
N ALA A 196 -2.35 13.10 10.26
CA ALA A 196 -3.05 13.96 9.31
C ALA A 196 -2.06 14.67 8.37
N GLU A 197 -1.00 15.26 8.93
CA GLU A 197 0.02 15.97 8.15
C GLU A 197 0.77 15.06 7.18
N VAL A 198 1.14 13.85 7.59
CA VAL A 198 1.81 12.90 6.67
C VAL A 198 0.87 12.47 5.54
N ILE A 199 -0.43 12.28 5.81
CA ILE A 199 -1.42 11.98 4.77
C ILE A 199 -1.52 13.13 3.77
N GLU A 200 -1.60 14.37 4.24
CA GLU A 200 -1.64 15.56 3.38
C GLU A 200 -0.41 15.66 2.48
N GLU A 201 0.79 15.46 3.03
CA GLU A 201 2.04 15.46 2.26
C GLU A 201 2.08 14.33 1.22
N LEU A 202 1.64 13.12 1.58
CA LEU A 202 1.58 12.00 0.64
C LEU A 202 0.54 12.21 -0.47
N VAL A 203 -0.63 12.77 -0.15
CA VAL A 203 -1.64 13.14 -1.14
C VAL A 203 -1.12 14.22 -2.08
N LYS A 204 -0.43 15.23 -1.57
CA LYS A 204 0.20 16.27 -2.39
C LYS A 204 1.23 15.66 -3.35
N MET A 205 2.08 14.77 -2.85
CA MET A 205 3.08 14.07 -3.65
C MET A 205 2.42 13.24 -4.76
N ALA A 206 1.33 12.53 -4.47
CA ALA A 206 0.56 11.78 -5.46
C ALA A 206 -0.02 12.70 -6.53
N LYS A 207 -0.58 13.85 -6.15
CA LYS A 207 -1.09 14.87 -7.09
C LYS A 207 0.00 15.46 -7.99
N ASP A 208 1.19 15.70 -7.44
CA ASP A 208 2.33 16.18 -8.25
C ASP A 208 2.76 15.12 -9.28
N MET A 209 2.74 13.82 -8.92
CA MET A 209 2.98 12.72 -9.87
C MET A 209 1.90 12.64 -10.97
N MET A 210 0.64 12.95 -10.65
CA MET A 210 -0.44 13.04 -11.66
C MET A 210 -0.20 14.18 -12.65
N ARG A 211 0.18 15.36 -12.16
CA ARG A 211 0.47 16.52 -13.02
C ARG A 211 1.61 16.25 -13.99
N ASP A 212 2.68 15.61 -13.50
CA ASP A 212 3.82 15.21 -14.34
C ASP A 212 3.41 14.31 -15.52
N ARG A 213 2.42 13.44 -15.35
CA ARG A 213 1.87 12.62 -16.41
C ARG A 213 1.03 13.43 -17.39
N THR A 214 0.17 14.30 -16.88
CA THR A 214 -0.66 15.16 -17.71
C THR A 214 0.19 16.12 -18.56
N ASP A 215 1.31 16.60 -18.04
CA ASP A 215 2.24 17.45 -18.78
C ASP A 215 2.93 16.68 -19.93
N ALA A 216 3.30 15.43 -19.74
CA ALA A 216 3.83 14.56 -20.80
C ALA A 216 2.80 14.32 -21.91
N GLU A 217 1.55 14.02 -21.55
CA GLU A 217 0.43 13.86 -22.48
C GLU A 217 0.16 15.17 -23.26
N ARG A 218 0.23 16.31 -22.59
CA ARG A 218 0.02 17.64 -23.21
C ARG A 218 1.12 18.02 -24.20
N LEU A 219 2.37 17.62 -23.89
CA LEU A 219 3.51 17.86 -24.78
C LEU A 219 3.58 16.82 -25.92
N GLY A 220 2.76 15.78 -25.88
CA GLY A 220 2.74 14.69 -26.86
C GLY A 220 4.07 13.91 -26.87
N LEU A 221 4.71 13.80 -25.72
CA LEU A 221 5.96 13.08 -25.52
C LEU A 221 5.66 11.72 -24.89
N ASN A 222 6.35 10.68 -25.37
CA ASN A 222 6.35 9.39 -24.70
C ASN A 222 7.24 9.42 -23.42
N ASP A 223 7.23 8.34 -22.64
CA ASP A 223 7.94 8.28 -21.36
C ASP A 223 9.47 8.49 -21.49
N GLU A 224 10.08 7.99 -22.56
CA GLU A 224 11.52 8.15 -22.84
C GLU A 224 11.85 9.58 -23.28
N GLU A 225 11.06 10.11 -24.19
CA GLU A 225 11.16 11.52 -24.64
C GLU A 225 10.97 12.47 -23.46
N MET A 226 10.01 12.19 -22.57
CA MET A 226 9.79 13.01 -21.39
C MET A 226 10.97 12.96 -20.42
N ALA A 227 11.65 11.83 -20.28
CA ALA A 227 12.86 11.72 -19.47
C ALA A 227 14.00 12.60 -20.02
N PHE A 228 14.17 12.66 -21.35
CA PHE A 228 15.13 13.57 -21.99
C PHE A 228 14.72 15.02 -21.85
N TYR A 229 13.44 15.33 -22.05
CA TYR A 229 12.89 16.67 -21.85
C TYR A 229 13.16 17.19 -20.43
N ASP A 230 12.88 16.39 -19.41
CA ASP A 230 13.16 16.71 -18.00
C ASP A 230 14.66 16.94 -17.75
N ALA A 231 15.52 16.12 -18.35
CA ALA A 231 16.97 16.26 -18.22
C ALA A 231 17.50 17.54 -18.86
N ILE A 232 17.02 17.90 -20.03
CA ILE A 232 17.40 19.12 -20.77
C ILE A 232 16.88 20.37 -20.06
N THR A 233 15.66 20.33 -19.53
CA THR A 233 14.99 21.47 -18.89
C THR A 233 15.34 21.64 -17.42
N LYS A 234 16.11 20.71 -16.82
CA LYS A 234 16.52 20.77 -15.42
C LYS A 234 17.32 22.02 -15.05
N PRO A 235 18.23 22.56 -15.90
CA PRO A 235 18.74 23.90 -15.72
C PRO A 235 17.63 24.89 -16.14
N GLU A 236 17.01 25.59 -15.20
CA GLU A 236 15.95 26.57 -15.50
C GLU A 236 16.39 27.59 -16.55
N ALA A 237 17.67 27.93 -16.59
CA ALA A 237 18.26 28.79 -17.59
C ALA A 237 18.03 28.36 -19.07
N VAL A 238 17.78 27.08 -19.33
CA VAL A 238 17.53 26.61 -20.70
C VAL A 238 16.15 27.07 -21.20
N LYS A 239 15.18 27.21 -20.31
CA LYS A 239 13.83 27.71 -20.62
C LYS A 239 13.82 29.19 -20.95
N ASP A 240 14.86 29.92 -20.59
CA ASP A 240 15.02 31.34 -20.93
C ASP A 240 15.49 31.55 -22.40
N PHE A 241 16.08 30.50 -23.00
CA PHE A 241 16.64 30.56 -24.35
C PHE A 241 15.83 29.83 -25.42
N TYR A 242 15.06 28.83 -25.01
CA TYR A 242 14.27 27.97 -25.90
C TYR A 242 12.82 27.91 -25.45
N ASP A 243 11.89 28.06 -26.40
CA ASP A 243 10.48 27.84 -26.12
C ASP A 243 10.16 26.32 -25.97
N ASN A 244 8.95 26.00 -25.49
CA ASN A 244 8.55 24.62 -25.27
C ASN A 244 8.54 23.79 -26.57
N ASP A 245 8.16 24.37 -27.71
CA ASP A 245 8.09 23.65 -28.99
C ASP A 245 9.47 23.30 -29.50
N GLN A 246 10.44 24.22 -29.34
CA GLN A 246 11.85 23.97 -29.64
C GLN A 246 12.44 22.88 -28.73
N LEU A 247 12.15 22.91 -27.43
CA LEU A 247 12.61 21.90 -26.49
C LEU A 247 12.03 20.53 -26.81
N VAL A 248 10.75 20.42 -27.14
CA VAL A 248 10.09 19.20 -27.61
C VAL A 248 10.75 18.65 -28.88
N SER A 249 11.05 19.54 -29.86
CA SER A 249 11.71 19.14 -31.11
C SER A 249 13.12 18.59 -30.85
N ILE A 250 13.92 19.29 -30.04
CA ILE A 250 15.27 18.87 -29.64
C ILE A 250 15.22 17.53 -28.92
N THR A 251 14.24 17.34 -28.02
CA THR A 251 14.05 16.10 -27.27
C THR A 251 13.81 14.93 -28.21
N ARG A 252 12.90 15.07 -29.17
CA ARG A 252 12.59 14.00 -30.15
C ARG A 252 13.81 13.64 -31.00
N GLU A 253 14.52 14.65 -31.51
CA GLU A 253 15.72 14.42 -32.31
C GLU A 253 16.84 13.70 -31.53
N LEU A 254 17.02 14.06 -30.26
CA LEU A 254 17.97 13.39 -29.37
C LEU A 254 17.57 11.94 -29.12
N THR A 255 16.28 11.68 -28.82
CA THR A 255 15.79 10.33 -28.56
C THR A 255 15.95 9.44 -29.78
N GLU A 256 15.60 9.92 -30.98
CA GLU A 256 15.79 9.20 -32.24
C GLU A 256 17.28 8.91 -32.53
N THR A 257 18.15 9.85 -32.20
CA THR A 257 19.60 9.71 -32.46
C THR A 257 20.24 8.66 -31.56
N LEU A 258 19.77 8.55 -30.31
CA LEU A 258 20.28 7.60 -29.32
C LEU A 258 19.68 6.19 -29.45
N GLN A 259 18.55 6.04 -30.15
CA GLN A 259 17.94 4.73 -30.43
C GLN A 259 18.50 4.07 -31.70
N ARG A 260 19.29 4.77 -32.51
CA ARG A 260 20.01 4.24 -33.69
C ARG A 260 21.35 3.63 -33.27
#